data_d56ebc47ca445f9e5a408e7fd67db17a
#
_entry.id   d56ebc47ca445f9e5a408e7fd67db17a
#
_cell.length_a   1.000
_cell.length_b   1.000
_cell.length_c   1.000
_cell.angle_alpha   90.00
_cell.angle_beta   90.00
_cell.angle_gamma   90.00
#
_symmetry.space_group_name_H-M   'P 1'
#
loop_
_entity.id
_entity.type
_entity.pdbx_description
1 polymer ?
#
loop_
_entity_poly.entity_id
_entity_poly.type
_entity_poly.pdbx_seq_one_letter_code
_entity_poly.pdbx_strand_id
1 'polypeptide(L)'
;MKLFFDTCAVIDYLCNRQNADSIEIILIKAEKENWECFISVGSFYTLTYLIELNLKHNGYSDKRERIDKLRQILAKVLSIFYIAEINPIDLYTCINDYSFSDLEDCYQYKAALNAQCNYLITLNIRDFKTADTTNIKIIEPSEFC
;
A
#
# COMPACT_ATOMS: atom_id res chain seq x y z
N MET A 1 -16.87 -1.90 -4.10
CA MET A 1 -16.06 -2.12 -2.88
C MET A 1 -14.75 -1.40 -3.03
N LYS A 2 -14.18 -0.87 -1.93
CA LYS A 2 -12.90 -0.16 -1.93
C LYS A 2 -11.90 -0.88 -1.04
N LEU A 3 -10.71 -1.14 -1.58
CA LEU A 3 -9.62 -1.84 -0.90
C LEU A 3 -8.43 -0.89 -0.76
N PHE A 4 -7.87 -0.79 0.42
CA PHE A 4 -6.61 -0.07 0.64
C PHE A 4 -5.49 -1.07 0.85
N PHE A 5 -4.37 -0.86 0.18
CA PHE A 5 -3.18 -1.71 0.29
C PHE A 5 -2.08 -0.94 1.02
N ASP A 6 -1.61 -1.52 2.10
CA ASP A 6 -0.44 -1.01 2.81
C ASP A 6 0.83 -1.17 1.96
N THR A 7 1.83 -0.33 2.20
CA THR A 7 3.09 -0.30 1.45
C THR A 7 3.76 -1.67 1.40
N CYS A 8 3.78 -2.40 2.51
CA CYS A 8 4.38 -3.74 2.60
C CYS A 8 3.70 -4.74 1.66
N ALA A 9 2.39 -4.69 1.51
CA ALA A 9 1.65 -5.56 0.59
C ALA A 9 1.98 -5.24 -0.87
N VAL A 10 2.01 -3.95 -1.22
CA VAL A 10 2.31 -3.54 -2.60
C VAL A 10 3.74 -3.90 -3.00
N ILE A 11 4.72 -3.70 -2.12
CA ILE A 11 6.11 -4.04 -2.43
C ILE A 11 6.30 -5.55 -2.58
N ASP A 12 5.61 -6.38 -1.79
CA ASP A 12 5.63 -7.83 -1.95
C ASP A 12 5.12 -8.25 -3.34
N TYR A 13 4.02 -7.65 -3.79
CA TYR A 13 3.50 -7.90 -5.13
C TYR A 13 4.47 -7.47 -6.24
N LEU A 14 4.97 -6.23 -6.18
CA LEU A 14 5.83 -5.67 -7.22
C LEU A 14 7.21 -6.33 -7.31
N CYS A 15 7.74 -6.82 -6.19
CA CYS A 15 9.04 -7.48 -6.10
C CYS A 15 8.95 -9.01 -6.09
N ASN A 16 7.77 -9.58 -6.37
CA ASN A 16 7.51 -11.02 -6.40
C ASN A 16 8.01 -11.75 -5.14
N ARG A 17 7.62 -11.22 -3.98
CA ARG A 17 7.96 -11.78 -2.66
C ARG A 17 6.91 -12.79 -2.20
N GLN A 18 7.04 -13.28 -0.98
CA GLN A 18 6.24 -14.37 -0.40
C GLN A 18 4.72 -14.24 -0.56
N ASN A 19 4.17 -13.02 -0.47
CA ASN A 19 2.73 -12.80 -0.51
C ASN A 19 2.22 -12.34 -1.90
N ALA A 20 3.09 -12.30 -2.90
CA ALA A 20 2.78 -11.78 -4.23
C ALA A 20 1.54 -12.46 -4.85
N ASP A 21 1.49 -13.80 -4.79
CA ASP A 21 0.39 -14.57 -5.40
C ASP A 21 -0.97 -14.25 -4.76
N SER A 22 -1.02 -14.14 -3.42
CA SER A 22 -2.25 -13.79 -2.71
C SER A 22 -2.74 -12.38 -3.07
N ILE A 23 -1.81 -11.44 -3.20
CA ILE A 23 -2.13 -10.07 -3.58
C ILE A 23 -2.59 -10.00 -5.04
N GLU A 24 -1.94 -10.73 -5.94
CA GLU A 24 -2.33 -10.82 -7.34
C GLU A 24 -3.76 -11.35 -7.50
N ILE A 25 -4.13 -12.40 -6.77
CA ILE A 25 -5.49 -12.94 -6.75
C ILE A 25 -6.51 -11.86 -6.35
N ILE A 26 -6.21 -11.07 -5.32
CA ILE A 26 -7.08 -9.97 -4.88
C ILE A 26 -7.22 -8.92 -5.99
N LEU A 27 -6.12 -8.53 -6.64
CA LEU A 27 -6.13 -7.52 -7.70
C LEU A 27 -6.90 -8.01 -8.94
N ILE A 28 -6.74 -9.25 -9.35
CA ILE A 28 -7.51 -9.86 -10.44
C ILE A 28 -9.00 -9.87 -10.11
N LYS A 29 -9.35 -10.24 -8.88
CA LYS A 29 -10.74 -10.23 -8.42
C LYS A 29 -11.30 -8.80 -8.38
N ALA A 30 -10.51 -7.84 -7.92
CA ALA A 30 -10.90 -6.44 -7.89
C ALA A 30 -11.20 -5.89 -9.30
N GLU A 31 -10.35 -6.22 -10.27
CA GLU A 31 -10.57 -5.85 -11.67
C GLU A 31 -11.87 -6.46 -12.21
N LYS A 32 -12.07 -7.76 -12.01
CA LYS A 32 -13.27 -8.48 -12.48
C LYS A 32 -14.56 -7.94 -11.86
N GLU A 33 -14.53 -7.59 -10.60
CA GLU A 33 -15.70 -7.10 -9.83
C GLU A 33 -15.83 -5.57 -9.86
N ASN A 34 -14.97 -4.85 -10.58
CA ASN A 34 -14.91 -3.39 -10.64
C ASN A 34 -14.76 -2.75 -9.25
N TRP A 35 -13.89 -3.31 -8.40
CA TRP A 35 -13.52 -2.71 -7.12
C TRP A 35 -12.41 -1.67 -7.29
N GLU A 36 -12.41 -0.68 -6.45
CA GLU A 36 -11.38 0.34 -6.44
C GLU A 36 -10.26 -0.04 -5.46
N CYS A 37 -9.03 -0.06 -5.94
CA CYS A 37 -7.84 -0.33 -5.13
C CYS A 37 -7.08 0.97 -4.86
N PHE A 38 -6.69 1.21 -3.62
CA PHE A 38 -6.05 2.44 -3.16
C PHE A 38 -4.70 2.17 -2.50
N ILE A 39 -3.79 3.10 -2.66
CA ILE A 39 -2.58 3.27 -1.82
C ILE A 39 -2.50 4.72 -1.35
N SER A 40 -1.75 5.00 -0.29
CA SER A 40 -1.53 6.38 0.12
C SER A 40 -0.51 7.10 -0.78
N VAL A 41 -0.57 8.43 -0.82
CA VAL A 41 0.48 9.23 -1.47
C VAL A 41 1.85 9.00 -0.83
N GLY A 42 1.91 8.79 0.48
CA GLY A 42 3.13 8.43 1.19
C GLY A 42 3.69 7.08 0.75
N SER A 43 2.84 6.07 0.56
CA SER A 43 3.24 4.78 -0.02
C SER A 43 3.85 4.95 -1.40
N PHE A 44 3.30 5.81 -2.24
CA PHE A 44 3.83 6.03 -3.59
C PHE A 44 5.27 6.55 -3.55
N TYR A 45 5.59 7.46 -2.64
CA TYR A 45 6.97 7.96 -2.45
C TYR A 45 7.90 6.86 -1.93
N THR A 46 7.46 6.12 -0.93
CA THR A 46 8.23 5.00 -0.37
C THR A 46 8.48 3.91 -1.41
N LEU A 47 7.46 3.55 -2.20
CA LEU A 47 7.58 2.58 -3.30
C LEU A 47 8.59 3.03 -4.36
N THR A 48 8.61 4.30 -4.72
CA THR A 48 9.59 4.85 -5.66
C THR A 48 11.01 4.56 -5.20
N TYR A 49 11.32 4.82 -3.94
CA TYR A 49 12.63 4.54 -3.36
C TYR A 49 12.94 3.04 -3.29
N LEU A 50 12.03 2.24 -2.76
CA LEU A 50 12.23 0.80 -2.56
C LEU A 50 12.36 0.03 -3.88
N ILE A 51 11.58 0.39 -4.89
CA ILE A 51 11.65 -0.25 -6.22
C ILE A 51 12.98 0.10 -6.89
N GLU A 52 13.41 1.36 -6.82
CA GLU A 52 14.71 1.75 -7.36
C GLU A 52 15.86 0.98 -6.70
N LEU A 53 15.82 0.85 -5.38
CA LEU A 53 16.79 0.07 -4.62
C LEU A 53 16.79 -1.41 -5.04
N ASN A 54 15.63 -2.01 -5.19
CA ASN A 54 15.46 -3.38 -5.67
C ASN A 54 16.03 -3.57 -7.08
N LEU A 55 15.75 -2.66 -8.00
CA LEU A 55 16.30 -2.68 -9.36
C LEU A 55 17.82 -2.61 -9.35
N LYS A 56 18.39 -1.73 -8.53
CA LYS A 56 19.85 -1.60 -8.39
C LYS A 56 20.50 -2.91 -7.94
N HIS A 57 19.88 -3.62 -6.99
CA HIS A 57 20.36 -4.90 -6.48
C HIS A 57 20.14 -6.07 -7.45
N ASN A 58 19.25 -5.93 -8.43
CA ASN A 58 18.90 -6.97 -9.41
C ASN A 58 19.45 -6.71 -10.81
N GLY A 59 20.62 -6.05 -10.91
CA GLY A 59 21.38 -5.94 -12.15
C GLY A 59 21.18 -4.67 -12.96
N TYR A 60 20.27 -3.76 -12.57
CA TYR A 60 20.10 -2.45 -13.20
C TYR A 60 21.14 -1.45 -12.66
N SER A 61 22.43 -1.66 -12.97
CA SER A 61 23.54 -0.83 -12.50
C SER A 61 23.62 0.52 -13.20
N ASP A 62 23.26 0.57 -14.49
CA ASP A 62 23.18 1.84 -15.23
C ASP A 62 22.00 2.68 -14.72
N LYS A 63 22.30 3.93 -14.32
CA LYS A 63 21.30 4.83 -13.74
C LYS A 63 20.16 5.13 -14.71
N ARG A 64 20.47 5.37 -16.00
CA ARG A 64 19.47 5.73 -16.99
C ARG A 64 18.48 4.60 -17.24
N GLU A 65 18.98 3.39 -17.47
CA GLU A 65 18.16 2.19 -17.66
C GLU A 65 17.30 1.90 -16.41
N ARG A 66 17.90 2.06 -15.22
CA ARG A 66 17.19 1.85 -13.95
C ARG A 66 16.04 2.83 -13.77
N ILE A 67 16.23 4.12 -14.06
CA ILE A 67 15.19 5.14 -13.96
C ILE A 67 14.10 4.93 -15.02
N ASP A 68 14.44 4.53 -16.22
CA ASP A 68 13.46 4.22 -17.26
C ASP A 68 12.58 3.01 -16.85
N LYS A 69 13.19 1.98 -16.29
CA LYS A 69 12.46 0.83 -15.75
C LYS A 69 11.58 1.20 -14.55
N LEU A 70 12.11 2.02 -13.64
CA LEU A 70 11.35 2.53 -12.50
C LEU A 70 10.09 3.29 -12.95
N ARG A 71 10.20 4.16 -13.93
CA ARG A 71 9.06 4.91 -14.50
C ARG A 71 7.99 3.98 -15.05
N GLN A 72 8.37 2.92 -15.75
CA GLN A 72 7.43 1.92 -16.26
C GLN A 72 6.68 1.22 -15.14
N ILE A 73 7.38 0.83 -14.07
CA ILE A 73 6.77 0.18 -12.90
C ILE A 73 5.82 1.15 -12.18
N LEU A 74 6.22 2.40 -11.96
CA LEU A 74 5.38 3.40 -11.30
C LEU A 74 4.14 3.74 -12.14
N ALA A 75 4.25 3.80 -13.47
CA ALA A 75 3.10 3.96 -14.35
C ALA A 75 2.13 2.79 -14.22
N LYS A 76 2.63 1.56 -14.10
CA LYS A 76 1.80 0.39 -13.82
C LYS A 76 1.11 0.50 -12.46
N VAL A 77 1.79 0.95 -11.42
CA VAL A 77 1.19 1.19 -10.10
C VAL A 77 0.01 2.15 -10.21
N LEU A 78 0.18 3.27 -10.91
CA LEU A 78 -0.89 4.26 -11.12
C LEU A 78 -2.03 3.76 -12.01
N SER A 79 -1.82 2.72 -12.82
CA SER A 79 -2.91 2.07 -13.59
C SER A 79 -3.74 1.11 -12.76
N ILE A 80 -3.21 0.61 -11.64
CA ILE A 80 -3.87 -0.34 -10.74
C ILE A 80 -4.50 0.37 -9.55
N PHE A 81 -3.81 1.37 -8.99
CA PHE A 81 -4.19 1.98 -7.72
C PHE A 81 -4.58 3.45 -7.88
N TYR A 82 -5.67 3.82 -7.22
CA TYR A 82 -5.99 5.20 -6.90
C TYR A 82 -5.14 5.68 -5.73
N ILE A 83 -4.89 6.99 -5.67
CA ILE A 83 -4.10 7.58 -4.58
C ILE A 83 -5.03 8.14 -3.52
N ALA A 84 -4.91 7.64 -2.31
CA ALA A 84 -5.59 8.16 -1.14
C ALA A 84 -4.76 9.29 -0.51
N GLU A 85 -5.42 10.41 -0.26
CA GLU A 85 -4.79 11.60 0.33
C GLU A 85 -4.89 11.59 1.85
N ILE A 86 -3.95 12.27 2.47
CA ILE A 86 -3.93 12.59 3.89
C ILE A 86 -3.65 14.09 4.06
N ASN A 87 -4.41 14.75 4.91
CA ASN A 87 -4.30 16.19 5.12
C ASN A 87 -3.42 16.51 6.35
N PRO A 88 -2.99 17.78 6.53
CA PRO A 88 -2.18 18.18 7.69
C PRO A 88 -2.82 17.88 9.05
N ILE A 89 -4.15 17.97 9.16
CA ILE A 89 -4.87 17.65 10.41
C ILE A 89 -4.74 16.17 10.75
N ASP A 90 -4.83 15.30 9.75
CA ASP A 90 -4.64 13.85 9.94
C ASP A 90 -3.21 13.53 10.40
N LEU A 91 -2.21 14.18 9.81
CA LEU A 91 -0.81 14.03 10.23
C LEU A 91 -0.61 14.44 11.68
N TYR A 92 -1.16 15.61 12.05
CA TYR A 92 -1.12 16.08 13.44
C TYR A 92 -1.83 15.13 14.40
N THR A 93 -2.98 14.59 14.01
CA THR A 93 -3.72 13.61 14.80
C THR A 93 -2.90 12.33 15.01
N CYS A 94 -2.24 11.84 13.96
CA CYS A 94 -1.40 10.63 14.05
C CYS A 94 -0.19 10.82 14.98
N ILE A 95 0.51 11.95 14.90
CA ILE A 95 1.68 12.17 15.78
C ILE A 95 1.30 12.33 17.25
N ASN A 96 0.04 12.57 17.55
CA ASN A 96 -0.51 12.65 18.91
C ASN A 96 -1.31 11.41 19.32
N ASP A 97 -1.42 10.40 18.44
CA ASP A 97 -2.08 9.13 18.73
C ASP A 97 -1.08 8.11 19.24
N TYR A 98 -0.90 8.07 20.54
CA TYR A 98 0.03 7.14 21.21
C TYR A 98 -0.43 5.67 21.21
N SER A 99 -1.60 5.38 20.65
CA SER A 99 -2.07 3.99 20.49
C SER A 99 -1.35 3.26 19.35
N PHE A 100 -0.84 3.99 18.36
CA PHE A 100 0.01 3.42 17.31
C PHE A 100 1.49 3.47 17.73
N SER A 101 2.16 2.33 17.64
CA SER A 101 3.61 2.22 17.87
C SER A 101 4.42 2.64 16.65
N ASP A 102 3.86 2.52 15.45
CA ASP A 102 4.43 2.99 14.19
C ASP A 102 3.55 4.10 13.61
N LEU A 103 4.16 5.27 13.37
CA LEU A 103 3.43 6.43 12.85
C LEU A 103 3.03 6.24 11.39
N GLU A 104 3.83 5.52 10.59
CA GLU A 104 3.50 5.25 9.20
C GLU A 104 2.21 4.44 9.11
N ASP A 105 2.03 3.45 9.98
CA ASP A 105 0.79 2.66 10.04
C ASP A 105 -0.43 3.52 10.38
N CYS A 106 -0.26 4.51 11.28
CA CYS A 106 -1.32 5.46 11.56
C CYS A 106 -1.67 6.31 10.34
N TYR A 107 -0.67 6.77 9.57
CA TYR A 107 -0.91 7.50 8.33
C TYR A 107 -1.64 6.65 7.29
N GLN A 108 -1.24 5.38 7.13
CA GLN A 108 -1.91 4.44 6.24
C GLN A 108 -3.37 4.23 6.63
N TYR A 109 -3.62 4.02 7.91
CA TYR A 109 -4.98 3.85 8.44
C TYR A 109 -5.85 5.08 8.17
N LYS A 110 -5.34 6.30 8.43
CA LYS A 110 -6.05 7.55 8.16
C LYS A 110 -6.34 7.75 6.67
N ALA A 111 -5.38 7.46 5.80
CA ALA A 111 -5.56 7.52 4.35
C ALA A 111 -6.66 6.56 3.89
N ALA A 112 -6.67 5.34 4.41
CA ALA A 112 -7.71 4.35 4.12
C ALA A 112 -9.10 4.80 4.55
N LEU A 113 -9.23 5.42 5.73
CA LEU A 113 -10.49 6.00 6.21
C LEU A 113 -10.95 7.16 5.34
N ASN A 114 -10.04 8.07 4.95
CA ASN A 114 -10.36 9.22 4.09
C ASN A 114 -10.87 8.77 2.71
N ALA A 115 -10.31 7.71 2.17
CA ALA A 115 -10.78 7.11 0.91
C ALA A 115 -12.07 6.28 1.09
N GLN A 116 -12.56 6.14 2.31
CA GLN A 116 -13.74 5.33 2.65
C GLN A 116 -13.58 3.86 2.23
N CYS A 117 -12.40 3.29 2.43
CA CYS A 117 -12.13 1.91 2.10
C CYS A 117 -12.85 0.94 3.06
N ASN A 118 -13.32 -0.17 2.50
CA ASN A 118 -13.96 -1.23 3.27
C ASN A 118 -12.94 -2.14 3.95
N TYR A 119 -11.77 -2.29 3.32
CA TYR A 119 -10.68 -3.14 3.81
C TYR A 119 -9.35 -2.42 3.73
N LEU A 120 -8.51 -2.64 4.73
CA LEU A 120 -7.07 -2.34 4.72
C LEU A 120 -6.32 -3.67 4.69
N ILE A 121 -5.56 -3.90 3.64
CA ILE A 121 -4.79 -5.13 3.40
C ILE A 121 -3.33 -4.85 3.78
N THR A 122 -2.85 -5.56 4.79
CA THR A 122 -1.49 -5.40 5.34
C THR A 122 -0.85 -6.76 5.63
N LEU A 123 0.47 -6.80 5.69
CA LEU A 123 1.23 -7.97 6.15
C LEU A 123 1.57 -7.87 7.65
N ASN A 124 1.28 -6.73 8.28
CA ASN A 124 1.63 -6.41 9.67
C ASN A 124 0.37 -6.12 10.51
N ILE A 125 -0.59 -7.02 10.50
CA ILE A 125 -1.88 -6.84 11.20
C ILE A 125 -1.70 -6.46 12.69
N ARG A 126 -0.59 -6.88 13.30
CA ARG A 126 -0.28 -6.58 14.71
C ARG A 126 -0.12 -5.10 15.00
N ASP A 127 0.36 -4.34 14.02
CA ASP A 127 0.62 -2.90 14.17
C ASP A 127 -0.66 -2.07 14.15
N PHE A 128 -1.78 -2.69 13.73
CA PHE A 128 -3.11 -2.09 13.68
C PHE A 128 -4.06 -2.56 14.80
N LYS A 129 -3.56 -3.25 15.84
CA LYS A 129 -4.41 -3.81 16.91
C LYS A 129 -5.27 -2.81 17.65
N THR A 130 -4.80 -1.55 17.73
CA THR A 130 -5.49 -0.47 18.43
C THR A 130 -6.38 0.36 17.52
N ALA A 131 -6.36 0.10 16.20
CA ALA A 131 -7.18 0.81 15.24
C ALA A 131 -8.68 0.50 15.44
N ASP A 132 -9.51 1.52 15.28
CA ASP A 132 -10.96 1.34 15.28
C ASP A 132 -11.41 0.66 13.97
N THR A 133 -11.94 -0.54 14.09
CA THR A 133 -12.39 -1.35 12.95
C THR A 133 -13.90 -1.24 12.68
N THR A 134 -14.57 -0.25 13.26
CA THR A 134 -16.02 -0.05 13.06
C THR A 134 -16.37 0.19 11.58
N ASN A 135 -15.55 0.96 10.88
CA ASN A 135 -15.81 1.37 9.50
C ASN A 135 -14.88 0.71 8.46
N ILE A 136 -13.86 -0.01 8.90
CA ILE A 136 -12.88 -0.65 8.03
C ILE A 136 -12.41 -1.97 8.63
N LYS A 137 -12.31 -3.01 7.81
CA LYS A 137 -11.70 -4.28 8.22
C LYS A 137 -10.23 -4.30 7.87
N ILE A 138 -9.39 -4.74 8.81
CA ILE A 138 -7.95 -4.87 8.60
C ILE A 138 -7.63 -6.35 8.54
N ILE A 139 -7.06 -6.79 7.43
CA ILE A 139 -6.84 -8.21 7.12
C ILE A 139 -5.52 -8.46 6.42
N GLU A 140 -5.02 -9.69 6.55
CA GLU A 140 -3.92 -10.19 5.71
C GLU A 140 -4.41 -10.63 4.33
N PRO A 141 -3.56 -10.58 3.29
CA PRO A 141 -3.94 -11.00 1.93
C PRO A 141 -4.52 -12.42 1.87
N SER A 142 -3.94 -13.36 2.65
CA SER A 142 -4.39 -14.75 2.71
C SER A 142 -5.80 -14.93 3.30
N GLU A 143 -6.26 -13.99 4.10
CA GLU A 143 -7.61 -14.05 4.72
C GLU A 143 -8.69 -13.50 3.79
N PHE A 144 -8.29 -12.77 2.75
CA PHE A 144 -9.22 -12.17 1.79
C PHE A 144 -9.63 -13.13 0.67
N CYS A 145 -8.79 -14.12 0.38
CA CYS A 145 -8.95 -15.08 -0.71
C CYS A 145 -9.97 -16.17 -0.39
#